data_32ffdc7967a591d839c3065926fc36f1
#
_entry.id   32ffdc7967a591d839c3065926fc36f1
#
_cell.length_a   1.000
_cell.length_b   1.000
_cell.length_c   1.000
_cell.angle_alpha   90.00
_cell.angle_beta   90.00
_cell.angle_gamma   90.00
#
_symmetry.space_group_name_H-M   'P 1'
#
loop_
_entity.id
_entity.type
_entity.pdbx_description
1 polymer ?
#
loop_
_entity_poly.entity_id
_entity_poly.type
_entity_poly.pdbx_seq_one_letter_code
_entity_poly.pdbx_strand_id
1 'polypeptide(L)'
;SYYSRGAFQPIDEDVLKTYAPTFYEKTKDLEEYTKVDDQRYFLAATRPLAYNWVTLIRTDWLEKAGLSMPTNQEEYVNALKKFKELKLGGENTIPATESLYNAYFPNYEYREYPLSEEDNAMYSDITVASLTYDATKQKLKYMNQLYNDGLISPEWYLDKDGNQKQADFVSGKAGVFGFYLSQNPPVLQTLLQNCPDAKVAVLDAGAGYPEGTKPAGRADWPFGMVSGISVDCEHPEAVLMYFEWLAQ
;
A
#
# COMPACT_ATOMS: atom_id res chain seq x y z
N SER A 1 -0.45 14.29 20.97
CA SER A 1 -1.53 14.32 19.94
C SER A 1 -2.29 15.64 20.00
N TYR A 2 -3.05 15.97 18.97
CA TYR A 2 -3.94 17.17 19.00
C TYR A 2 -5.04 17.03 20.06
N TYR A 3 -5.56 15.81 20.25
CA TYR A 3 -6.52 15.52 21.32
C TYR A 3 -5.99 15.94 22.70
N SER A 4 -4.78 15.51 23.07
CA SER A 4 -4.19 15.81 24.39
C SER A 4 -3.92 17.30 24.62
N ARG A 5 -4.03 18.13 23.58
CA ARG A 5 -3.91 19.59 23.62
C ARG A 5 -5.28 20.29 23.65
N GLY A 6 -6.38 19.53 23.74
CA GLY A 6 -7.72 20.08 23.80
C GLY A 6 -8.22 20.68 22.48
N ALA A 7 -7.71 20.22 21.32
CA ALA A 7 -8.06 20.78 20.02
C ALA A 7 -9.46 20.36 19.51
N PHE A 8 -10.09 19.37 20.14
CA PHE A 8 -11.37 18.83 19.69
C PHE A 8 -12.43 18.91 20.78
N GLN A 9 -13.65 19.20 20.37
CA GLN A 9 -14.82 19.11 21.25
C GLN A 9 -15.43 17.70 21.18
N PRO A 10 -16.13 17.28 22.26
CA PRO A 10 -16.86 16.02 22.26
C PRO A 10 -18.05 16.09 21.29
N ILE A 11 -18.40 14.92 20.73
CA ILE A 11 -19.53 14.76 19.83
C ILE A 11 -20.63 14.02 20.60
N ASP A 12 -21.77 14.66 20.75
CA ASP A 12 -22.95 14.06 21.36
C ASP A 12 -23.56 13.03 20.42
N GLU A 13 -23.85 11.84 20.94
CA GLU A 13 -24.39 10.71 20.15
C GLU A 13 -25.80 10.97 19.61
N ASP A 14 -26.65 11.68 20.35
CA ASP A 14 -28.00 11.98 19.92
C ASP A 14 -27.98 13.07 18.84
N VAL A 15 -27.08 14.02 18.96
CA VAL A 15 -26.82 15.04 17.93
C VAL A 15 -26.28 14.37 16.66
N LEU A 16 -25.31 13.45 16.79
CA LEU A 16 -24.79 12.70 15.66
C LEU A 16 -25.89 11.92 14.94
N LYS A 17 -26.72 11.17 15.67
CA LYS A 17 -27.86 10.40 15.11
C LYS A 17 -28.92 11.29 14.47
N THR A 18 -29.07 12.49 14.97
CA THR A 18 -30.06 13.45 14.43
C THR A 18 -29.62 14.07 13.11
N TYR A 19 -28.36 14.52 13.05
CA TYR A 19 -27.84 15.30 11.91
C TYR A 19 -27.07 14.46 10.89
N ALA A 20 -26.64 13.24 11.27
CA ALA A 20 -25.90 12.33 10.40
C ALA A 20 -26.32 10.86 10.57
N PRO A 21 -27.61 10.52 10.38
CA PRO A 21 -28.12 9.18 10.63
C PRO A 21 -27.54 8.12 9.71
N THR A 22 -27.38 8.41 8.41
CA THR A 22 -26.79 7.47 7.44
C THR A 22 -25.31 7.25 7.72
N PHE A 23 -24.59 8.31 8.02
CA PHE A 23 -23.18 8.21 8.42
C PHE A 23 -23.03 7.37 9.70
N TYR A 24 -23.87 7.62 10.72
CA TYR A 24 -23.86 6.85 11.96
C TYR A 24 -24.06 5.36 11.69
N GLU A 25 -25.09 4.98 10.93
CA GLU A 25 -25.38 3.58 10.62
C GLU A 25 -24.24 2.89 9.85
N LYS A 26 -23.58 3.60 8.92
CA LYS A 26 -22.43 3.08 8.17
C LYS A 26 -21.15 2.94 8.99
N THR A 27 -21.04 3.64 10.11
CA THR A 27 -19.81 3.72 10.91
C THR A 27 -19.94 3.24 12.35
N LYS A 28 -21.11 2.77 12.76
CA LYS A 28 -21.36 2.32 14.15
C LYS A 28 -20.42 1.21 14.62
N ASP A 29 -19.99 0.31 13.72
CA ASP A 29 -19.05 -0.76 14.04
C ASP A 29 -17.62 -0.24 14.30
N LEU A 30 -17.38 1.05 14.05
CA LEU A 30 -16.11 1.73 14.33
C LEU A 30 -16.14 2.54 15.63
N GLU A 31 -17.19 2.41 16.42
CA GLU A 31 -17.43 3.22 17.62
C GLU A 31 -16.23 3.20 18.60
N GLU A 32 -15.66 2.02 18.85
CA GLU A 32 -14.50 1.86 19.75
C GLU A 32 -13.28 2.69 19.36
N TYR A 33 -13.09 2.94 18.04
CA TYR A 33 -11.97 3.74 17.50
C TYR A 33 -12.21 5.23 17.52
N THR A 34 -13.42 5.66 17.86
CA THR A 34 -13.85 7.06 17.80
C THR A 34 -14.01 7.69 19.18
N LYS A 35 -13.89 6.88 20.24
CA LYS A 35 -14.05 7.30 21.62
C LYS A 35 -12.73 7.38 22.37
N VAL A 36 -12.68 8.27 23.34
CA VAL A 36 -11.63 8.37 24.37
C VAL A 36 -12.36 8.53 25.69
N ASP A 37 -12.05 7.66 26.69
CA ASP A 37 -12.72 7.63 27.99
C ASP A 37 -14.26 7.59 27.87
N ASP A 38 -14.76 6.68 26.99
CA ASP A 38 -16.18 6.49 26.67
C ASP A 38 -16.90 7.67 26.01
N GLN A 39 -16.20 8.79 25.78
CA GLN A 39 -16.73 9.94 25.10
C GLN A 39 -16.28 9.99 23.63
N ARG A 40 -17.21 10.16 22.69
CA ARG A 40 -16.89 10.31 21.27
C ARG A 40 -16.22 11.68 21.00
N TYR A 41 -15.11 11.66 20.28
CA TYR A 41 -14.39 12.84 19.79
C TYR A 41 -14.14 12.79 18.29
N PHE A 42 -14.31 11.62 17.66
CA PHE A 42 -13.92 11.43 16.28
C PHE A 42 -15.04 10.82 15.43
N LEU A 43 -15.01 11.19 14.17
CA LEU A 43 -15.79 10.59 13.09
C LEU A 43 -14.82 9.77 12.24
N ALA A 44 -15.09 8.50 12.05
CA ALA A 44 -14.22 7.59 11.28
C ALA A 44 -14.84 7.31 9.92
N ALA A 45 -14.02 7.31 8.89
CA ALA A 45 -14.42 6.85 7.56
C ALA A 45 -14.13 5.36 7.42
N THR A 46 -15.13 4.57 7.04
CA THR A 46 -14.95 3.15 6.74
C THR A 46 -13.93 2.95 5.63
N ARG A 47 -13.00 2.02 5.82
CA ARG A 47 -12.07 1.63 4.78
C ARG A 47 -12.61 0.40 4.06
N PRO A 48 -12.59 0.36 2.71
CA PRO A 48 -12.83 -0.87 2.00
C PRO A 48 -11.85 -1.94 2.48
N LEU A 49 -12.31 -3.17 2.66
CA LEU A 49 -11.44 -4.30 3.04
C LEU A 49 -10.39 -4.63 1.97
N ALA A 50 -10.54 -4.09 0.76
CA ALA A 50 -9.60 -4.29 -0.32
C ALA A 50 -8.33 -3.43 -0.11
N TYR A 51 -7.18 -4.08 -0.20
CA TYR A 51 -5.90 -3.41 -0.17
C TYR A 51 -5.68 -2.66 -1.50
N ASN A 52 -5.42 -1.36 -1.42
CA ASN A 52 -5.31 -0.48 -2.58
C ASN A 52 -3.88 -0.34 -3.15
N TRP A 53 -2.86 -0.82 -2.44
CA TRP A 53 -1.51 -0.88 -2.98
C TRP A 53 -1.37 -2.09 -3.88
N VAL A 54 -1.13 -1.85 -5.15
CA VAL A 54 -0.96 -2.91 -6.14
C VAL A 54 0.40 -2.80 -6.82
N THR A 55 0.95 -3.93 -7.20
CA THR A 55 2.09 -3.99 -8.11
C THR A 55 1.59 -4.55 -9.44
N LEU A 56 1.77 -3.79 -10.49
CA LEU A 56 1.41 -4.19 -11.85
C LEU A 56 2.63 -4.75 -12.55
N ILE A 57 2.40 -5.76 -13.38
CA ILE A 57 3.38 -6.32 -14.30
C ILE A 57 2.85 -6.25 -15.74
N ARG A 58 3.72 -5.94 -16.70
CA ARG A 58 3.43 -5.96 -18.12
C ARG A 58 3.26 -7.40 -18.61
N THR A 59 2.02 -7.84 -18.79
CA THR A 59 1.74 -9.21 -19.27
C THR A 59 2.07 -9.39 -20.77
N ASP A 60 2.00 -8.34 -21.55
CA ASP A 60 2.50 -8.36 -22.93
C ASP A 60 4.02 -8.57 -22.98
N TRP A 61 4.77 -8.13 -21.97
CA TRP A 61 6.20 -8.43 -21.88
C TRP A 61 6.46 -9.87 -21.45
N LEU A 62 5.62 -10.41 -20.56
CA LEU A 62 5.67 -11.85 -20.23
C LEU A 62 5.39 -12.71 -21.46
N GLU A 63 4.36 -12.38 -22.25
CA GLU A 63 4.04 -13.05 -23.49
C GLU A 63 5.23 -13.02 -24.48
N LYS A 64 5.85 -11.84 -24.70
CA LYS A 64 7.05 -11.68 -25.54
C LYS A 64 8.26 -12.44 -25.04
N ALA A 65 8.39 -12.60 -23.72
CA ALA A 65 9.46 -13.37 -23.09
C ALA A 65 9.19 -14.87 -23.04
N GLY A 66 7.99 -15.33 -23.43
CA GLY A 66 7.57 -16.73 -23.36
C GLY A 66 7.36 -17.20 -21.92
N LEU A 67 6.97 -16.31 -21.00
CA LEU A 67 6.82 -16.59 -19.58
C LEU A 67 5.36 -16.48 -19.12
N SER A 68 5.02 -17.25 -18.10
CA SER A 68 3.77 -17.11 -17.35
C SER A 68 3.90 -16.05 -16.24
N MET A 69 2.78 -15.70 -15.60
CA MET A 69 2.78 -14.89 -14.39
C MET A 69 3.68 -15.50 -13.32
N PRO A 70 4.69 -14.79 -12.83
CA PRO A 70 5.55 -15.31 -11.77
C PRO A 70 4.79 -15.47 -10.46
N THR A 71 4.94 -16.62 -9.81
CA THR A 71 4.28 -17.01 -8.57
C THR A 71 5.23 -17.14 -7.38
N ASN A 72 6.52 -17.00 -7.62
CA ASN A 72 7.57 -17.00 -6.62
C ASN A 72 8.72 -16.07 -7.01
N GLN A 73 9.64 -15.85 -6.07
CA GLN A 73 10.74 -14.89 -6.21
C GLN A 73 11.71 -15.27 -7.36
N GLU A 74 11.97 -16.55 -7.57
CA GLU A 74 12.88 -17.00 -8.62
C GLU A 74 12.30 -16.74 -10.01
N GLU A 75 11.04 -17.08 -10.22
CA GLU A 75 10.31 -16.79 -11.46
C GLU A 75 10.23 -15.29 -11.73
N TYR A 76 10.00 -14.48 -10.67
CA TYR A 76 9.98 -13.03 -10.79
C TYR A 76 11.33 -12.48 -11.23
N VAL A 77 12.42 -12.87 -10.59
CA VAL A 77 13.78 -12.44 -10.96
C VAL A 77 14.11 -12.88 -12.40
N ASN A 78 13.69 -14.09 -12.80
CA ASN A 78 13.86 -14.57 -14.17
C ASN A 78 13.09 -13.69 -15.16
N ALA A 79 11.85 -13.31 -14.85
CA ALA A 79 11.07 -12.40 -15.71
C ALA A 79 11.77 -11.05 -15.86
N LEU A 80 12.26 -10.45 -14.79
CA LEU A 80 13.01 -9.19 -14.85
C LEU A 80 14.26 -9.28 -15.70
N LYS A 81 15.03 -10.37 -15.57
CA LYS A 81 16.22 -10.63 -16.41
C LYS A 81 15.85 -10.70 -17.89
N LYS A 82 14.75 -11.41 -18.23
CA LYS A 82 14.27 -11.53 -19.60
C LYS A 82 13.78 -10.18 -20.16
N PHE A 83 13.09 -9.37 -19.37
CA PHE A 83 12.68 -8.03 -19.79
C PHE A 83 13.89 -7.16 -20.19
N LYS A 84 14.96 -7.22 -19.39
CA LYS A 84 16.22 -6.52 -19.65
C LYS A 84 16.94 -7.06 -20.89
N GLU A 85 17.11 -8.37 -20.98
CA GLU A 85 17.78 -9.06 -22.08
C GLU A 85 17.14 -8.75 -23.43
N LEU A 86 15.79 -8.81 -23.46
CA LEU A 86 15.00 -8.57 -24.68
C LEU A 86 14.75 -7.08 -24.96
N LYS A 87 15.20 -6.18 -24.07
CA LYS A 87 15.04 -4.72 -24.19
C LYS A 87 13.58 -4.31 -24.47
N LEU A 88 12.63 -4.87 -23.73
CA LEU A 88 11.21 -4.73 -24.03
C LEU A 88 10.67 -3.29 -23.87
N GLY A 89 11.35 -2.43 -23.12
CA GLY A 89 11.13 -0.99 -23.02
C GLY A 89 12.08 -0.13 -23.86
N GLY A 90 12.81 -0.75 -24.82
CA GLY A 90 13.85 -0.10 -25.62
C GLY A 90 15.24 -0.20 -24.96
N GLU A 91 16.19 0.62 -25.46
CA GLU A 91 17.57 0.59 -24.96
C GLU A 91 17.69 0.85 -23.44
N ASN A 92 16.78 1.66 -22.90
CA ASN A 92 16.74 2.02 -21.47
C ASN A 92 15.63 1.27 -20.74
N THR A 93 15.46 -0.03 -21.05
CA THR A 93 14.50 -0.88 -20.36
C THR A 93 14.75 -0.90 -18.85
N ILE A 94 13.72 -0.61 -18.08
CA ILE A 94 13.68 -0.71 -16.62
C ILE A 94 12.84 -1.95 -16.28
N PRO A 95 13.43 -3.08 -15.88
CA PRO A 95 12.65 -4.29 -15.58
C PRO A 95 11.59 -4.05 -14.51
N ALA A 96 11.97 -3.40 -13.40
CA ALA A 96 11.04 -2.93 -12.37
C ALA A 96 11.46 -1.54 -11.90
N THR A 97 10.49 -0.70 -11.56
CA THR A 97 10.78 0.66 -11.09
C THR A 97 11.40 0.68 -9.69
N GLU A 98 11.09 -0.31 -8.88
CA GLU A 98 11.59 -0.48 -7.51
C GLU A 98 11.54 -1.97 -7.10
N SER A 99 12.10 -2.29 -5.95
CA SER A 99 11.92 -3.62 -5.37
C SER A 99 10.48 -3.80 -4.83
N LEU A 100 10.01 -5.05 -4.67
CA LEU A 100 8.65 -5.36 -4.22
C LEU A 100 8.36 -5.04 -2.73
N TYR A 101 9.20 -4.24 -2.07
CA TYR A 101 9.12 -4.07 -0.62
C TYR A 101 7.84 -3.39 -0.12
N ASN A 102 7.17 -2.58 -0.95
CA ASN A 102 5.96 -1.88 -0.53
C ASN A 102 4.72 -2.77 -0.50
N ALA A 103 4.64 -3.73 -1.42
CA ALA A 103 3.50 -4.64 -1.51
C ALA A 103 3.77 -5.95 -0.76
N TYR A 104 5.00 -6.44 -0.84
CA TYR A 104 5.39 -7.72 -0.28
C TYR A 104 6.79 -7.56 0.30
N PHE A 105 6.99 -7.98 1.54
CA PHE A 105 8.31 -8.08 2.10
C PHE A 105 8.91 -9.43 1.71
N PRO A 106 9.68 -9.52 0.62
CA PRO A 106 10.38 -10.76 0.33
C PRO A 106 11.19 -11.13 1.57
N ASN A 107 11.18 -12.38 1.95
CA ASN A 107 11.86 -12.88 3.13
C ASN A 107 11.30 -12.39 4.48
N TYR A 108 10.05 -11.93 4.51
CA TYR A 108 9.38 -11.68 5.77
C TYR A 108 8.93 -13.01 6.36
N GLU A 109 9.38 -13.37 7.55
CA GLU A 109 8.88 -14.58 8.20
C GLU A 109 7.41 -14.42 8.55
N TYR A 110 6.62 -15.43 8.15
CA TYR A 110 5.25 -15.54 8.61
C TYR A 110 5.25 -15.90 10.10
N ARG A 111 4.52 -15.14 10.90
CA ARG A 111 4.31 -15.44 12.30
C ARG A 111 2.83 -15.60 12.60
N GLU A 112 2.54 -16.62 13.40
CA GLU A 112 1.18 -16.82 13.88
C GLU A 112 0.91 -15.90 15.08
N TYR A 113 -0.31 -15.37 15.14
CA TYR A 113 -0.79 -14.59 16.27
C TYR A 113 -1.67 -15.45 17.18
N PRO A 114 -1.66 -15.22 18.52
CA PRO A 114 -0.87 -14.20 19.22
C PRO A 114 0.64 -14.53 19.22
N LEU A 115 1.46 -13.48 19.25
CA LEU A 115 2.90 -13.61 19.41
C LEU A 115 3.24 -14.18 20.79
N SER A 116 4.35 -14.90 20.91
CA SER A 116 4.93 -15.27 22.21
C SER A 116 5.29 -14.01 23.02
N GLU A 117 5.43 -14.12 24.33
CA GLU A 117 5.87 -12.98 25.17
C GLU A 117 7.25 -12.46 24.73
N GLU A 118 8.16 -13.36 24.38
CA GLU A 118 9.50 -13.02 23.90
C GLU A 118 9.45 -12.28 22.56
N ASP A 119 8.69 -12.80 21.60
CA ASP A 119 8.50 -12.14 20.29
C ASP A 119 7.81 -10.79 20.46
N ASN A 120 6.78 -10.71 21.31
CA ASN A 120 6.06 -9.47 21.54
C ASN A 120 6.97 -8.39 22.17
N ALA A 121 7.82 -8.78 23.14
CA ALA A 121 8.80 -7.87 23.73
C ALA A 121 9.83 -7.41 22.69
N MET A 122 10.32 -8.31 21.83
CA MET A 122 11.28 -7.98 20.78
C MET A 122 10.67 -7.06 19.71
N TYR A 123 9.42 -7.28 19.30
CA TYR A 123 8.77 -6.48 18.25
C TYR A 123 8.15 -5.17 18.75
N SER A 124 7.91 -5.03 20.05
CA SER A 124 7.47 -3.74 20.61
C SER A 124 8.60 -2.69 20.65
N ASP A 125 9.86 -3.12 20.62
CA ASP A 125 11.01 -2.22 20.46
C ASP A 125 11.31 -2.00 18.96
N ILE A 126 10.66 -1.00 18.38
CA ILE A 126 10.82 -0.60 16.97
C ILE A 126 12.29 -0.33 16.60
N THR A 127 13.11 0.14 17.51
CA THR A 127 14.52 0.47 17.23
C THR A 127 15.37 -0.78 17.03
N VAL A 128 15.05 -1.86 17.71
CA VAL A 128 15.79 -3.12 17.63
C VAL A 128 15.24 -4.02 16.52
N ALA A 129 13.93 -4.21 16.44
CA ALA A 129 13.31 -5.17 15.53
C ALA A 129 13.54 -4.83 14.05
N SER A 130 13.50 -3.55 13.65
CA SER A 130 13.66 -3.16 12.25
C SER A 130 15.11 -3.25 11.75
N LEU A 131 16.10 -3.11 12.62
CA LEU A 131 17.51 -3.06 12.23
C LEU A 131 18.26 -4.38 12.43
N THR A 132 17.86 -5.19 13.41
CA THR A 132 18.58 -6.40 13.79
C THR A 132 17.91 -7.69 13.36
N TYR A 133 16.70 -7.61 12.85
CA TYR A 133 15.91 -8.76 12.43
C TYR A 133 16.48 -9.42 11.17
N ASP A 134 16.66 -10.73 11.20
CA ASP A 134 17.28 -11.47 10.09
C ASP A 134 16.51 -11.33 8.78
N ALA A 135 15.19 -11.29 8.79
CA ALA A 135 14.40 -11.07 7.59
C ALA A 135 14.67 -9.70 6.95
N THR A 136 14.93 -8.67 7.74
CA THR A 136 15.35 -7.34 7.23
C THR A 136 16.70 -7.43 6.51
N LYS A 137 17.65 -8.16 7.09
CA LYS A 137 18.96 -8.40 6.46
C LYS A 137 18.82 -9.17 5.14
N GLN A 138 17.98 -10.20 5.10
CA GLN A 138 17.69 -10.97 3.88
C GLN A 138 17.07 -10.08 2.80
N LYS A 139 16.09 -9.28 3.17
CA LYS A 139 15.46 -8.30 2.29
C LYS A 139 16.48 -7.32 1.69
N LEU A 140 17.35 -6.76 2.53
CA LEU A 140 18.37 -5.82 2.06
C LEU A 140 19.38 -6.49 1.11
N LYS A 141 19.75 -7.74 1.35
CA LYS A 141 20.59 -8.53 0.43
C LYS A 141 19.90 -8.73 -0.91
N TYR A 142 18.61 -9.09 -0.90
CA TYR A 142 17.82 -9.27 -2.11
C TYR A 142 17.70 -7.96 -2.90
N MET A 143 17.38 -6.85 -2.24
CA MET A 143 17.31 -5.54 -2.88
C MET A 143 18.66 -5.14 -3.50
N ASN A 144 19.75 -5.38 -2.77
CA ASN A 144 21.10 -5.11 -3.27
C ASN A 144 21.43 -5.97 -4.49
N GLN A 145 21.02 -7.23 -4.51
CA GLN A 145 21.19 -8.08 -5.68
C GLN A 145 20.42 -7.53 -6.89
N LEU A 146 19.13 -7.22 -6.74
CA LEU A 146 18.32 -6.64 -7.83
C LEU A 146 18.95 -5.36 -8.38
N TYR A 147 19.48 -4.52 -7.50
CA TYR A 147 20.18 -3.29 -7.89
C TYR A 147 21.46 -3.57 -8.67
N ASN A 148 22.35 -4.43 -8.17
CA ASN A 148 23.61 -4.75 -8.81
C ASN A 148 23.43 -5.47 -10.16
N ASP A 149 22.39 -6.29 -10.28
CA ASP A 149 22.03 -6.95 -11.54
C ASP A 149 21.35 -5.98 -12.53
N GLY A 150 21.04 -4.75 -12.09
CA GLY A 150 20.34 -3.73 -12.87
C GLY A 150 18.93 -4.14 -13.24
N LEU A 151 18.23 -4.80 -12.31
CA LEU A 151 16.85 -5.27 -12.47
C LEU A 151 15.83 -4.29 -11.90
N ILE A 152 16.27 -3.31 -11.12
CA ILE A 152 15.47 -2.17 -10.65
C ILE A 152 16.07 -0.86 -11.16
N SER A 153 15.28 0.21 -11.17
CA SER A 153 15.75 1.53 -11.55
C SER A 153 17.00 1.92 -10.77
N PRO A 154 18.08 2.36 -11.43
CA PRO A 154 19.31 2.74 -10.73
C PRO A 154 19.14 3.97 -9.83
N GLU A 155 18.10 4.78 -10.09
CA GLU A 155 17.82 6.02 -9.36
C GLU A 155 16.60 5.92 -8.44
N TRP A 156 16.10 4.70 -8.20
CA TRP A 156 14.88 4.48 -7.40
C TRP A 156 14.89 5.20 -6.04
N TYR A 157 16.06 5.35 -5.41
CA TYR A 157 16.25 5.98 -4.11
C TYR A 157 16.19 7.53 -4.15
N LEU A 158 16.26 8.12 -5.33
CA LEU A 158 16.12 9.58 -5.56
C LEU A 158 14.68 9.99 -5.78
N ASP A 159 13.83 9.08 -6.24
CA ASP A 159 12.43 9.32 -6.57
C ASP A 159 11.55 9.29 -5.32
N LYS A 160 11.65 10.35 -4.51
CA LYS A 160 10.92 10.46 -3.23
C LYS A 160 9.41 10.55 -3.38
N ASP A 161 8.96 11.17 -4.46
CA ASP A 161 7.55 11.45 -4.72
C ASP A 161 6.89 10.39 -5.63
N GLY A 162 7.66 9.45 -6.15
CA GLY A 162 7.20 8.41 -7.07
C GLY A 162 6.87 8.92 -8.48
N ASN A 163 7.21 10.16 -8.80
CA ASN A 163 6.91 10.78 -10.11
C ASN A 163 7.74 10.15 -11.23
N GLN A 164 9.02 9.86 -10.98
CA GLN A 164 9.90 9.27 -11.99
C GLN A 164 9.49 7.84 -12.31
N LYS A 165 9.21 7.01 -11.30
CA LYS A 165 8.76 5.62 -11.51
C LYS A 165 7.44 5.55 -12.28
N GLN A 166 6.52 6.49 -12.01
CA GLN A 166 5.27 6.60 -12.77
C GLN A 166 5.54 7.00 -14.21
N ALA A 167 6.39 8.02 -14.46
CA ALA A 167 6.75 8.47 -15.79
C ALA A 167 7.41 7.35 -16.61
N ASP A 168 8.30 6.58 -16.01
CA ASP A 168 8.96 5.43 -16.66
C ASP A 168 7.96 4.32 -17.03
N PHE A 169 6.98 4.07 -16.17
CA PHE A 169 5.95 3.08 -16.44
C PHE A 169 4.99 3.53 -17.56
N VAL A 170 4.41 4.73 -17.43
CA VAL A 170 3.44 5.21 -18.43
C VAL A 170 4.05 5.53 -19.79
N SER A 171 5.37 5.76 -19.86
CA SER A 171 6.09 5.89 -21.13
C SER A 171 6.47 4.55 -21.79
N GLY A 172 6.14 3.43 -21.13
CA GLY A 172 6.41 2.09 -21.64
C GLY A 172 7.86 1.60 -21.45
N LYS A 173 8.66 2.30 -20.65
CA LYS A 173 10.04 1.89 -20.35
C LYS A 173 10.14 0.84 -19.25
N ALA A 174 9.17 0.82 -18.33
CA ALA A 174 9.19 -0.06 -17.17
C ALA A 174 8.22 -1.24 -17.31
N GLY A 175 8.66 -2.42 -16.83
CA GLY A 175 7.91 -3.67 -16.87
C GLY A 175 7.06 -3.91 -15.64
N VAL A 176 7.51 -3.43 -14.48
CA VAL A 176 6.81 -3.60 -13.19
C VAL A 176 6.74 -2.26 -12.46
N PHE A 177 5.58 -1.96 -11.88
CA PHE A 177 5.30 -0.70 -11.20
C PHE A 177 4.34 -0.89 -10.04
N GLY A 178 4.71 -0.37 -8.86
CA GLY A 178 3.88 -0.36 -7.67
C GLY A 178 3.26 1.01 -7.41
N PHE A 179 1.96 1.06 -7.13
CA PHE A 179 1.26 2.31 -6.84
C PHE A 179 -0.03 2.11 -6.03
N TYR A 180 -0.57 3.22 -5.55
CA TYR A 180 -1.85 3.25 -4.84
C TYR A 180 -3.00 3.46 -5.83
N LEU A 181 -3.71 2.40 -6.15
CA LEU A 181 -4.68 2.35 -7.26
C LEU A 181 -5.80 3.39 -7.15
N SER A 182 -6.38 3.56 -5.97
CA SER A 182 -7.51 4.48 -5.76
C SER A 182 -7.13 5.97 -5.87
N GLN A 183 -5.86 6.31 -5.67
CA GLN A 183 -5.39 7.69 -5.76
C GLN A 183 -4.94 8.08 -7.16
N ASN A 184 -4.67 7.11 -8.04
CA ASN A 184 -4.12 7.41 -9.36
C ASN A 184 -4.73 6.57 -10.50
N PRO A 185 -6.07 6.56 -10.69
CA PRO A 185 -6.71 5.85 -11.78
C PRO A 185 -6.19 6.23 -13.18
N PRO A 186 -5.77 7.51 -13.45
CA PRO A 186 -5.28 7.91 -14.77
C PRO A 186 -3.99 7.21 -15.23
N VAL A 187 -3.21 6.59 -14.35
CA VAL A 187 -1.97 5.90 -14.73
C VAL A 187 -2.19 4.87 -15.84
N LEU A 188 -3.21 4.02 -15.70
CA LEU A 188 -3.51 2.99 -16.70
C LEU A 188 -3.98 3.61 -18.02
N GLN A 189 -4.80 4.65 -17.94
CA GLN A 189 -5.25 5.37 -19.14
C GLN A 189 -4.06 6.00 -19.87
N THR A 190 -3.16 6.65 -19.16
CA THR A 190 -1.95 7.27 -19.74
C THR A 190 -1.02 6.23 -20.35
N LEU A 191 -0.85 5.07 -19.69
CA LEU A 191 -0.08 3.96 -20.25
C LEU A 191 -0.67 3.52 -21.60
N LEU A 192 -1.99 3.31 -21.69
CA LEU A 192 -2.65 2.86 -22.91
C LEU A 192 -2.64 3.92 -24.02
N GLN A 193 -2.65 5.22 -23.68
CA GLN A 193 -2.47 6.29 -24.65
C GLN A 193 -1.07 6.27 -25.27
N ASN A 194 -0.03 6.02 -24.49
CA ASN A 194 1.35 5.99 -24.93
C ASN A 194 1.74 4.64 -25.57
N CYS A 195 1.15 3.57 -25.08
CA CYS A 195 1.44 2.20 -25.48
C CYS A 195 0.11 1.44 -25.68
N PRO A 196 -0.57 1.60 -26.84
CA PRO A 196 -1.91 1.03 -27.07
C PRO A 196 -2.00 -0.49 -26.93
N ASP A 197 -0.90 -1.19 -27.20
CA ASP A 197 -0.82 -2.66 -27.11
C ASP A 197 -0.41 -3.16 -25.73
N ALA A 198 -0.21 -2.25 -24.77
CA ALA A 198 0.19 -2.64 -23.40
C ALA A 198 -0.92 -3.44 -22.72
N LYS A 199 -0.52 -4.54 -22.12
CA LYS A 199 -1.38 -5.33 -21.23
C LYS A 199 -0.73 -5.40 -19.86
N VAL A 200 -1.54 -5.25 -18.82
CA VAL A 200 -1.08 -5.32 -17.43
C VAL A 200 -1.98 -6.20 -16.59
N ALA A 201 -1.40 -6.81 -15.57
CA ALA A 201 -2.14 -7.50 -14.52
C ALA A 201 -1.52 -7.18 -13.16
N VAL A 202 -2.28 -7.43 -12.11
CA VAL A 202 -1.73 -7.40 -10.74
C VAL A 202 -0.77 -8.57 -10.59
N LEU A 203 0.44 -8.28 -10.14
CA LEU A 203 1.46 -9.28 -9.86
C LEU A 203 1.00 -10.19 -8.73
N ASP A 204 1.21 -11.50 -8.88
CA ASP A 204 0.91 -12.47 -7.83
C ASP A 204 1.69 -12.17 -6.54
N ALA A 205 1.02 -12.32 -5.39
CA ALA A 205 1.60 -12.05 -4.09
C ALA A 205 2.83 -12.93 -3.80
N GLY A 206 2.83 -14.16 -4.31
CA GLY A 206 3.94 -15.11 -4.16
C GLY A 206 5.23 -14.66 -4.82
N ALA A 207 5.16 -13.80 -5.84
CA ALA A 207 6.33 -13.30 -6.58
C ALA A 207 7.38 -12.60 -5.70
N GLY A 208 6.99 -12.11 -4.52
CA GLY A 208 7.89 -11.51 -3.54
C GLY A 208 8.54 -12.50 -2.58
N TYR A 209 8.21 -13.80 -2.64
CA TYR A 209 8.60 -14.80 -1.65
C TYR A 209 9.29 -16.00 -2.31
N PRO A 210 10.22 -16.68 -1.61
CA PRO A 210 10.74 -17.97 -2.04
C PRO A 210 9.61 -18.99 -2.24
N GLU A 211 9.81 -19.93 -3.14
CA GLU A 211 8.85 -21.01 -3.38
C GLU A 211 8.49 -21.76 -2.08
N GLY A 212 7.21 -22.08 -1.91
CA GLY A 212 6.69 -22.75 -0.71
C GLY A 212 6.51 -21.84 0.51
N THR A 213 6.87 -20.57 0.42
CA THR A 213 6.65 -19.60 1.50
C THR A 213 5.22 -19.07 1.45
N LYS A 214 4.54 -19.05 2.60
CA LYS A 214 3.21 -18.40 2.71
C LYS A 214 3.38 -16.89 2.75
N PRO A 215 2.81 -16.13 1.81
CA PRO A 215 2.84 -14.68 1.85
C PRO A 215 2.23 -14.14 3.15
N ALA A 216 2.93 -13.23 3.82
CA ALA A 216 2.41 -12.56 4.99
C ALA A 216 1.43 -11.47 4.57
N GLY A 217 0.23 -11.51 5.13
CA GLY A 217 -0.77 -10.44 5.01
C GLY A 217 -0.67 -9.48 6.19
N ARG A 218 -0.84 -8.18 5.92
CA ARG A 218 -1.01 -7.18 6.97
C ARG A 218 -2.50 -6.92 7.15
N ALA A 219 -2.98 -7.03 8.38
CA ALA A 219 -4.30 -6.52 8.72
C ALA A 219 -4.24 -4.98 8.76
N ASP A 220 -5.05 -4.33 7.96
CA ASP A 220 -5.25 -2.88 8.05
C ASP A 220 -6.35 -2.55 9.07
N TRP A 221 -6.30 -1.32 9.58
CA TRP A 221 -7.38 -0.78 10.41
C TRP A 221 -8.69 -0.72 9.60
N PRO A 222 -9.84 -0.98 10.22
CA PRO A 222 -11.14 -0.97 9.53
C PRO A 222 -11.57 0.45 9.10
N PHE A 223 -10.81 1.47 9.46
CA PHE A 223 -11.05 2.87 9.12
C PHE A 223 -9.85 3.48 8.38
N GLY A 224 -10.13 4.44 7.50
CA GLY A 224 -9.11 5.16 6.72
C GLY A 224 -8.61 6.42 7.44
N MET A 225 -9.50 7.35 7.66
CA MET A 225 -9.24 8.60 8.35
C MET A 225 -10.17 8.75 9.54
N VAL A 226 -9.69 9.47 10.54
CA VAL A 226 -10.50 10.00 11.63
C VAL A 226 -10.47 11.52 11.58
N SER A 227 -11.62 12.14 11.74
CA SER A 227 -11.82 13.59 11.76
C SER A 227 -12.39 13.99 13.11
N GLY A 228 -11.87 15.04 13.70
CA GLY A 228 -12.43 15.65 14.92
C GLY A 228 -13.04 17.00 14.61
N ILE A 229 -14.02 17.43 15.39
CA ILE A 229 -14.59 18.77 15.32
C ILE A 229 -13.74 19.69 16.21
N SER A 230 -13.25 20.81 15.66
CA SER A 230 -12.46 21.78 16.43
C SER A 230 -13.22 22.28 17.66
N VAL A 231 -12.52 22.48 18.76
CA VAL A 231 -13.08 23.10 19.96
C VAL A 231 -13.64 24.50 19.70
N ASP A 232 -13.12 25.19 18.69
CA ASP A 232 -13.57 26.55 18.29
C ASP A 232 -14.73 26.52 17.28
N CYS A 233 -15.25 25.33 16.92
CA CYS A 233 -16.38 25.23 15.98
C CYS A 233 -17.68 25.57 16.70
N GLU A 234 -18.33 26.64 16.27
CA GLU A 234 -19.60 27.15 16.84
C GLU A 234 -20.82 26.37 16.31
N HIS A 235 -20.68 25.63 15.17
CA HIS A 235 -21.76 24.92 14.49
C HIS A 235 -21.38 23.46 14.20
N PRO A 236 -21.21 22.61 15.23
CA PRO A 236 -20.86 21.20 15.04
C PRO A 236 -21.91 20.42 14.25
N GLU A 237 -23.18 20.79 14.35
CA GLU A 237 -24.28 20.19 13.58
C GLU A 237 -24.09 20.35 12.05
N ALA A 238 -23.55 21.48 11.60
CA ALA A 238 -23.25 21.71 10.19
C ALA A 238 -22.14 20.77 9.67
N VAL A 239 -21.14 20.50 10.51
CA VAL A 239 -20.11 19.52 10.21
C VAL A 239 -20.70 18.13 10.08
N LEU A 240 -21.60 17.72 10.98
CA LEU A 240 -22.27 16.43 10.94
C LEU A 240 -23.16 16.30 9.69
N MET A 241 -23.88 17.34 9.30
CA MET A 241 -24.67 17.37 8.05
C MET A 241 -23.79 17.19 6.82
N TYR A 242 -22.58 17.74 6.83
CA TYR A 242 -21.62 17.51 5.74
C TYR A 242 -21.18 16.03 5.66
N PHE A 243 -20.91 15.40 6.79
CA PHE A 243 -20.62 13.96 6.83
C PHE A 243 -21.80 13.10 6.40
N GLU A 244 -23.04 13.51 6.73
CA GLU A 244 -24.26 12.86 6.24
C GLU A 244 -24.35 12.94 4.72
N TRP A 245 -24.10 14.12 4.13
CA TRP A 245 -24.08 14.29 2.69
C TRP A 245 -23.02 13.41 2.00
N LEU A 246 -21.81 13.29 2.59
CA LEU A 246 -20.76 12.39 2.07
C LEU A 246 -21.15 10.91 2.18
N ALA A 247 -22.05 10.55 3.10
CA ALA A 247 -22.47 9.18 3.34
C ALA A 247 -23.65 8.73 2.45
N GLN A 248 -24.33 9.64 1.79
CA GLN A 248 -25.44 9.35 0.87
C GLN A 248 -24.94 8.87 -0.49
#